data_11f0720db661cedf9ad63465c1774edd
#
_entry.id   11f0720db661cedf9ad63465c1774edd
#
_cell.length_a   1.000
_cell.length_b   1.000
_cell.length_c   1.000
_cell.angle_alpha   90.00
_cell.angle_beta   90.00
_cell.angle_gamma   90.00
#
_symmetry.space_group_name_H-M   'P 1'
#
loop_
_entity.id
_entity.type
_entity.pdbx_description
1 polymer ?
#
loop_
_entity_poly.entity_id
_entity_poly.type
_entity_poly.pdbx_seq_one_letter_code
_entity_poly.pdbx_strand_id
1 'polypeptide(L)'
;MSIASRALPRRLLTLGLIAAGLGAAASASAACTAGSWVARVNEVGMPPVRYETAHFAFRWNGSGVSDADLRAAGEHLEMVWDTFINRLQFPEPFCNAGTKYKANLHLDPGFGLSGGATGSGGMGMWMAPAALRDHWGLAHELTHALQYQAGGLQESEYTGWIWESHANWMTHQLPEFHSSDVHCSSMLVNYPHLYLGSTRDRYCNWQFMEYLKNRYGYSIINDMWSKAPRIDNPARRTTDPFSVIKTNMGWTQAQLNDVLGDWAMRNVNWDYTNPDGSDQGAVYRARYGSNLSFDPQRTQDWDNRDRALRMTVLDPVSGQANRYRVPFEWAPQRWGYNLVQLVPASGATSISVAFEGQVQSAPAVTGLPGLLNDPASIPNPDSDWRWGVVAIDSAGKARYSTLQRGARASVTVALKSGDRAVYLMVMGAPGSMQQIKWDQSYYAIYRYPWSVTLTNAAPAGSQPNVPTPTPVGRRHANGGGWVANTANVASTAYVGPRARVLAGSVLGNARIDGRATVMGGTVQGNAVLGGITVWHPGATIGGNAQANTSFMGPGAFGTVNIAGTTQVRGDIELREGTTPTQGVFYGYADAQTMRNPEFGADLRQAVPEITARPAGW
;
A
#
# COMPACT_ATOMS: atom_id res chain seq x y z
N MET A 1 -59.55 -50.32 37.43
CA MET A 1 -58.38 -49.75 38.20
C MET A 1 -57.59 -48.86 37.26
N SER A 2 -57.75 -47.57 37.49
CA SER A 2 -57.19 -46.49 36.67
C SER A 2 -55.79 -46.17 37.14
N ILE A 3 -54.84 -46.05 36.19
CA ILE A 3 -53.52 -45.47 36.47
C ILE A 3 -53.40 -44.22 35.63
N ALA A 4 -53.37 -43.10 36.33
CA ALA A 4 -53.23 -41.77 35.76
C ALA A 4 -51.74 -41.51 35.35
N SER A 5 -51.51 -41.12 34.10
CA SER A 5 -50.24 -40.59 33.62
C SER A 5 -50.17 -39.07 33.86
N ARG A 6 -49.20 -38.62 34.65
CA ARG A 6 -48.88 -37.23 34.86
C ARG A 6 -48.00 -36.70 33.71
N ALA A 7 -48.49 -35.74 32.99
CA ALA A 7 -47.74 -34.97 32.00
C ALA A 7 -46.93 -33.84 32.70
N LEU A 8 -45.62 -33.76 32.41
CA LEU A 8 -44.73 -32.65 32.78
C LEU A 8 -44.87 -31.51 31.73
N PRO A 9 -44.88 -30.25 32.13
CA PRO A 9 -44.95 -29.16 31.18
C PRO A 9 -43.58 -28.90 30.54
N ARG A 10 -43.55 -28.89 29.21
CA ARG A 10 -42.45 -28.38 28.41
C ARG A 10 -42.37 -26.87 28.58
N ARG A 11 -41.30 -26.36 29.20
CA ARG A 11 -40.93 -24.93 29.14
C ARG A 11 -40.31 -24.65 27.77
N LEU A 12 -41.03 -23.88 26.94
CA LEU A 12 -40.44 -23.22 25.78
C LEU A 12 -39.52 -22.10 26.27
N LEU A 13 -38.20 -22.27 26.02
CA LEU A 13 -37.25 -21.17 26.07
C LEU A 13 -37.39 -20.40 24.74
N THR A 14 -38.04 -19.25 24.79
CA THR A 14 -38.01 -18.27 23.72
C THR A 14 -36.65 -17.55 23.76
N LEU A 15 -35.73 -17.93 22.88
CA LEU A 15 -34.55 -17.12 22.60
C LEU A 15 -35.00 -15.87 21.84
N GLY A 16 -35.07 -14.77 22.52
CA GLY A 16 -35.21 -13.45 21.90
C GLY A 16 -33.94 -13.09 21.17
N LEU A 17 -33.94 -13.13 19.85
CA LEU A 17 -32.95 -12.45 19.03
C LEU A 17 -33.19 -10.93 19.20
N ILE A 18 -32.35 -10.29 20.02
CA ILE A 18 -32.21 -8.83 19.97
C ILE A 18 -31.35 -8.53 18.73
N ALA A 19 -31.99 -8.31 17.61
CA ALA A 19 -31.38 -7.63 16.48
C ALA A 19 -31.21 -6.16 16.90
N ALA A 20 -30.05 -5.81 17.46
CA ALA A 20 -29.63 -4.43 17.61
C ALA A 20 -29.35 -3.89 16.19
N GLY A 21 -30.41 -3.37 15.57
CA GLY A 21 -30.27 -2.52 14.41
C GLY A 21 -29.52 -1.26 14.82
N LEU A 22 -28.20 -1.25 14.60
CA LEU A 22 -27.45 -0.01 14.53
C LEU A 22 -27.90 0.72 13.27
N GLY A 23 -29.02 1.41 13.36
CA GLY A 23 -29.34 2.50 12.45
C GLY A 23 -28.26 3.56 12.66
N ALA A 24 -27.25 3.59 11.80
CA ALA A 24 -26.42 4.76 11.66
C ALA A 24 -27.35 5.89 11.24
N ALA A 25 -27.72 6.75 12.19
CA ALA A 25 -28.31 8.03 11.87
C ALA A 25 -27.26 8.75 11.02
N ALA A 26 -27.48 8.78 9.71
CA ALA A 26 -26.74 9.68 8.84
C ALA A 26 -26.96 11.07 9.44
N SER A 27 -25.92 11.64 10.04
CA SER A 27 -25.92 13.04 10.44
C SER A 27 -26.11 13.82 9.14
N ALA A 28 -27.32 14.28 8.89
CA ALA A 28 -27.55 15.21 7.79
C ALA A 28 -26.62 16.39 8.04
N SER A 29 -25.58 16.53 7.21
CA SER A 29 -24.80 17.74 7.17
C SER A 29 -25.80 18.89 6.98
N ALA A 30 -25.72 19.92 7.83
CA ALA A 30 -26.57 21.10 7.64
C ALA A 30 -26.34 21.62 6.23
N ALA A 31 -27.40 21.76 5.45
CA ALA A 31 -27.32 22.26 4.09
C ALA A 31 -26.60 23.62 4.09
N CYS A 32 -25.65 23.79 3.19
CA CYS A 32 -24.95 25.04 3.05
C CYS A 32 -25.90 26.19 2.71
N THR A 33 -25.64 27.38 3.20
CA THR A 33 -26.41 28.58 2.85
C THR A 33 -26.34 28.82 1.34
N ALA A 34 -27.45 29.06 0.70
CA ALA A 34 -27.49 29.47 -0.68
C ALA A 34 -26.67 30.78 -0.85
N GLY A 35 -25.74 30.79 -1.79
CA GLY A 35 -24.88 31.94 -2.09
C GLY A 35 -24.56 32.02 -3.57
N SER A 36 -24.18 33.20 -4.04
CA SER A 36 -23.80 33.40 -5.43
C SER A 36 -22.32 33.06 -5.63
N TRP A 37 -22.03 32.19 -6.61
CA TRP A 37 -20.69 31.91 -7.05
C TRP A 37 -20.19 33.00 -8.01
N VAL A 38 -19.09 33.65 -7.66
CA VAL A 38 -18.49 34.73 -8.46
C VAL A 38 -16.99 34.49 -8.67
N ALA A 39 -16.49 34.90 -9.82
CA ALA A 39 -15.04 34.92 -10.03
C ALA A 39 -14.41 36.07 -9.19
N ARG A 40 -13.26 35.81 -8.57
CA ARG A 40 -12.49 36.88 -7.94
C ARG A 40 -11.85 37.77 -9.01
N VAL A 41 -12.26 39.01 -9.10
CA VAL A 41 -11.91 39.89 -10.22
C VAL A 41 -10.61 40.70 -9.99
N ASN A 42 -10.17 40.90 -8.76
CA ASN A 42 -9.17 41.93 -8.41
C ASN A 42 -7.98 41.43 -7.59
N GLU A 43 -7.55 40.18 -7.79
CA GLU A 43 -6.28 39.75 -7.18
C GLU A 43 -5.09 40.26 -8.01
N VAL A 44 -4.19 41.00 -7.35
CA VAL A 44 -3.00 41.55 -8.00
C VAL A 44 -2.16 40.42 -8.59
N GLY A 45 -1.85 40.53 -9.89
CA GLY A 45 -1.04 39.54 -10.61
C GLY A 45 -1.83 38.38 -11.22
N MET A 46 -3.14 38.28 -11.02
CA MET A 46 -3.95 37.26 -11.70
C MET A 46 -4.24 37.64 -13.16
N PRO A 47 -4.11 36.69 -14.11
CA PRO A 47 -4.61 36.89 -15.47
C PRO A 47 -6.13 37.14 -15.49
N PRO A 48 -6.64 37.81 -16.55
CA PRO A 48 -8.08 38.05 -16.67
C PRO A 48 -8.87 36.74 -16.80
N VAL A 49 -10.08 36.75 -16.27
CA VAL A 49 -11.06 35.70 -16.53
C VAL A 49 -11.50 35.77 -17.97
N ARG A 50 -11.42 34.67 -18.71
CA ARG A 50 -11.78 34.60 -20.13
C ARG A 50 -12.87 33.57 -20.43
N TYR A 51 -13.07 32.62 -19.52
CA TYR A 51 -14.13 31.63 -19.61
C TYR A 51 -14.61 31.27 -18.20
N GLU A 52 -15.91 31.07 -18.04
CA GLU A 52 -16.50 30.74 -16.75
C GLU A 52 -17.54 29.63 -16.91
N THR A 53 -17.64 28.79 -15.89
CA THR A 53 -18.74 27.87 -15.64
C THR A 53 -19.44 28.24 -14.32
N ALA A 54 -20.31 27.40 -13.79
CA ALA A 54 -20.98 27.66 -12.51
C ALA A 54 -19.98 27.82 -11.35
N HIS A 55 -18.98 26.94 -11.28
CA HIS A 55 -18.04 26.89 -10.14
C HIS A 55 -16.58 27.21 -10.50
N PHE A 56 -16.26 27.43 -11.78
CA PHE A 56 -14.88 27.59 -12.25
C PHE A 56 -14.71 28.88 -13.05
N ALA A 57 -13.52 29.52 -12.88
CA ALA A 57 -13.09 30.69 -13.63
C ALA A 57 -11.72 30.42 -14.27
N PHE A 58 -11.68 30.34 -15.59
CA PHE A 58 -10.49 30.06 -16.37
C PHE A 58 -9.77 31.38 -16.72
N ARG A 59 -8.48 31.46 -16.43
CA ARG A 59 -7.67 32.67 -16.49
C ARG A 59 -6.40 32.45 -17.29
N TRP A 60 -6.12 33.30 -18.26
CA TRP A 60 -4.85 33.29 -18.97
C TRP A 60 -4.53 34.63 -19.65
N ASN A 61 -3.25 34.82 -19.94
CA ASN A 61 -2.74 35.88 -20.78
C ASN A 61 -2.46 35.37 -22.20
N GLY A 62 -2.56 36.24 -23.20
CA GLY A 62 -2.22 35.84 -24.58
C GLY A 62 -3.30 35.06 -25.32
N SER A 63 -2.86 34.21 -26.23
CA SER A 63 -3.67 33.35 -27.11
C SER A 63 -3.21 31.88 -27.01
N GLY A 64 -3.86 30.97 -27.73
CA GLY A 64 -3.42 29.57 -27.84
C GLY A 64 -4.15 28.59 -26.94
N VAL A 65 -5.25 29.01 -26.31
CA VAL A 65 -6.17 28.11 -25.61
C VAL A 65 -7.36 27.80 -26.51
N SER A 66 -7.65 26.53 -26.68
CA SER A 66 -8.75 26.05 -27.55
C SER A 66 -10.11 26.22 -26.84
N ASP A 67 -11.07 26.86 -27.51
CA ASP A 67 -12.44 26.97 -26.99
C ASP A 67 -13.12 25.60 -26.81
N ALA A 68 -12.76 24.62 -27.62
CA ALA A 68 -13.28 23.27 -27.49
C ALA A 68 -12.76 22.60 -26.21
N ASP A 69 -11.44 22.73 -25.95
CA ASP A 69 -10.82 22.19 -24.73
C ASP A 69 -11.34 22.90 -23.47
N LEU A 70 -11.57 24.21 -23.52
CA LEU A 70 -12.17 24.96 -22.40
C LEU A 70 -13.56 24.46 -22.06
N ARG A 71 -14.40 24.28 -23.08
CA ARG A 71 -15.77 23.76 -22.86
C ARG A 71 -15.75 22.34 -22.31
N ALA A 72 -14.97 21.45 -22.91
CA ALA A 72 -14.85 20.06 -22.44
C ALA A 72 -14.33 19.96 -21.01
N ALA A 73 -13.25 20.70 -20.69
CA ALA A 73 -12.73 20.76 -19.32
C ALA A 73 -13.72 21.37 -18.32
N GLY A 74 -14.45 22.41 -18.72
CA GLY A 74 -15.48 23.04 -17.90
C GLY A 74 -16.64 22.09 -17.59
N GLU A 75 -17.14 21.37 -18.60
CA GLU A 75 -18.18 20.34 -18.44
C GLU A 75 -17.72 19.21 -17.54
N HIS A 76 -16.49 18.73 -17.76
CA HIS A 76 -15.89 17.69 -16.93
C HIS A 76 -15.75 18.15 -15.46
N LEU A 77 -15.21 19.32 -15.21
CA LEU A 77 -15.03 19.85 -13.85
C LEU A 77 -16.36 20.09 -13.13
N GLU A 78 -17.41 20.53 -13.83
CA GLU A 78 -18.75 20.64 -13.21
C GLU A 78 -19.34 19.25 -12.85
N MET A 79 -19.10 18.22 -13.65
CA MET A 79 -19.47 16.85 -13.33
C MET A 79 -18.65 16.32 -12.13
N VAL A 80 -17.34 16.64 -12.07
CA VAL A 80 -16.50 16.32 -10.90
C VAL A 80 -17.01 17.01 -9.65
N TRP A 81 -17.36 18.30 -9.74
CA TRP A 81 -17.93 19.07 -8.64
C TRP A 81 -19.23 18.44 -8.13
N ASP A 82 -20.18 18.13 -9.03
CA ASP A 82 -21.43 17.47 -8.65
C ASP A 82 -21.16 16.14 -7.92
N THR A 83 -20.21 15.37 -8.43
CA THR A 83 -19.86 14.11 -7.78
C THR A 83 -19.27 14.34 -6.40
N PHE A 84 -18.28 15.20 -6.26
CA PHE A 84 -17.55 15.36 -5.01
C PHE A 84 -18.38 16.07 -3.93
N ILE A 85 -19.08 17.11 -4.29
CA ILE A 85 -19.85 17.91 -3.32
C ILE A 85 -21.23 17.31 -3.06
N ASN A 86 -21.99 16.98 -4.12
CA ASN A 86 -23.38 16.60 -3.97
C ASN A 86 -23.56 15.10 -3.69
N ARG A 87 -22.78 14.23 -4.36
CA ARG A 87 -22.93 12.76 -4.19
C ARG A 87 -22.08 12.22 -3.06
N LEU A 88 -20.79 12.57 -3.00
CA LEU A 88 -19.90 12.14 -1.92
C LEU A 88 -20.06 12.98 -0.66
N GLN A 89 -20.71 14.13 -0.76
CA GLN A 89 -20.92 15.07 0.35
C GLN A 89 -19.61 15.55 0.99
N PHE A 90 -18.56 15.70 0.16
CA PHE A 90 -17.34 16.34 0.63
C PHE A 90 -17.63 17.80 1.02
N PRO A 91 -16.99 18.38 2.04
CA PRO A 91 -17.31 19.71 2.52
C PRO A 91 -17.31 20.78 1.41
N GLU A 92 -18.46 21.40 1.18
CA GLU A 92 -18.59 22.47 0.19
C GLU A 92 -17.76 23.69 0.61
N PRO A 93 -16.89 24.22 -0.26
CA PRO A 93 -16.17 25.46 0.01
C PRO A 93 -17.13 26.64 0.27
N PHE A 94 -16.74 27.50 1.19
CA PHE A 94 -17.53 28.72 1.54
C PHE A 94 -18.97 28.42 1.99
N CYS A 95 -19.23 27.27 2.59
CA CYS A 95 -20.56 26.76 2.92
C CYS A 95 -21.50 27.78 3.58
N ASN A 96 -20.98 28.62 4.49
CA ASN A 96 -21.76 29.61 5.22
C ASN A 96 -21.49 31.06 4.77
N ALA A 97 -20.86 31.26 3.62
CA ALA A 97 -20.56 32.58 3.08
C ALA A 97 -21.69 33.06 2.16
N GLY A 98 -22.07 34.32 2.29
CA GLY A 98 -23.04 34.93 1.37
C GLY A 98 -22.49 35.10 -0.05
N THR A 99 -21.16 35.23 -0.20
CA THR A 99 -20.46 35.21 -1.49
C THR A 99 -19.52 34.02 -1.51
N LYS A 100 -19.66 33.17 -2.52
CA LYS A 100 -18.83 32.01 -2.78
C LYS A 100 -17.89 32.30 -3.97
N TYR A 101 -16.66 31.85 -3.89
CA TYR A 101 -15.69 32.14 -4.94
C TYR A 101 -15.40 30.93 -5.79
N LYS A 102 -15.54 31.08 -7.12
CA LYS A 102 -15.18 30.05 -8.10
C LYS A 102 -13.73 29.64 -7.98
N ALA A 103 -13.45 28.37 -8.26
CA ALA A 103 -12.06 27.91 -8.39
C ALA A 103 -11.38 28.60 -9.59
N ASN A 104 -10.19 29.13 -9.38
CA ASN A 104 -9.41 29.78 -10.42
C ASN A 104 -8.51 28.77 -11.13
N LEU A 105 -8.69 28.60 -12.43
CA LEU A 105 -7.81 27.79 -13.28
C LEU A 105 -6.86 28.73 -14.03
N HIS A 106 -5.60 28.69 -13.64
CA HIS A 106 -4.53 29.50 -14.22
C HIS A 106 -3.86 28.70 -15.34
N LEU A 107 -4.03 29.15 -16.59
CA LEU A 107 -3.45 28.51 -17.76
C LEU A 107 -2.20 29.25 -18.20
N ASP A 108 -1.05 28.57 -18.16
CA ASP A 108 0.23 29.06 -18.65
C ASP A 108 1.07 27.87 -19.15
N PRO A 109 1.70 27.96 -20.35
CA PRO A 109 2.56 26.87 -20.86
C PRO A 109 3.72 26.47 -19.93
N GLY A 110 4.14 27.37 -19.02
CA GLY A 110 5.19 27.11 -18.04
C GLY A 110 4.73 26.34 -16.81
N PHE A 111 3.44 26.11 -16.65
CA PHE A 111 2.92 25.32 -15.54
C PHE A 111 2.90 23.83 -15.89
N GLY A 112 3.07 22.97 -14.87
CA GLY A 112 2.66 21.58 -14.92
C GLY A 112 1.14 21.44 -14.72
N LEU A 113 0.73 20.54 -13.86
CA LEU A 113 -0.65 20.43 -13.37
C LEU A 113 -0.58 20.33 -11.86
N SER A 114 -1.25 21.25 -11.14
CA SER A 114 -1.27 21.29 -9.68
C SER A 114 -2.52 22.00 -9.17
N GLY A 115 -2.96 21.63 -7.98
CA GLY A 115 -4.12 22.20 -7.31
C GLY A 115 -3.81 22.64 -5.87
N GLY A 116 -4.60 23.57 -5.34
CA GLY A 116 -4.40 24.05 -3.97
C GLY A 116 -5.13 25.35 -3.68
N ALA A 117 -4.48 26.23 -2.90
CA ALA A 117 -5.00 27.53 -2.53
C ALA A 117 -4.29 28.67 -3.24
N THR A 118 -5.05 29.70 -3.61
CA THR A 118 -4.49 30.99 -4.01
C THR A 118 -3.97 31.75 -2.79
N GLY A 119 -3.10 32.74 -3.01
CA GLY A 119 -2.58 33.60 -1.93
C GLY A 119 -3.64 34.31 -1.11
N SER A 120 -4.85 34.50 -1.66
CA SER A 120 -6.02 35.08 -0.98
C SER A 120 -6.90 34.02 -0.28
N GLY A 121 -6.47 32.74 -0.23
CA GLY A 121 -7.22 31.66 0.40
C GLY A 121 -8.36 31.10 -0.45
N GLY A 122 -8.42 31.40 -1.75
CA GLY A 122 -9.35 30.81 -2.69
C GLY A 122 -8.85 29.47 -3.24
N MET A 123 -9.74 28.74 -3.94
CA MET A 123 -9.34 27.55 -4.69
C MET A 123 -8.56 27.95 -5.96
N GLY A 124 -7.46 27.26 -6.22
CA GLY A 124 -6.64 27.47 -7.41
C GLY A 124 -6.17 26.17 -8.04
N MET A 125 -6.07 26.18 -9.35
CA MET A 125 -5.43 25.15 -10.15
C MET A 125 -4.50 25.84 -11.14
N TRP A 126 -3.30 25.29 -11.35
CA TRP A 126 -2.29 25.83 -12.26
C TRP A 126 -1.91 24.76 -13.25
N MET A 127 -2.02 25.05 -14.55
CA MET A 127 -1.81 24.05 -15.58
C MET A 127 -1.37 24.61 -16.92
N ALA A 128 -0.64 23.79 -17.68
CA ALA A 128 -0.44 24.05 -19.09
C ALA A 128 -1.76 23.86 -19.85
N PRO A 129 -2.01 24.62 -20.96
CA PRO A 129 -3.24 24.45 -21.74
C PRO A 129 -3.52 23.01 -22.20
N ALA A 130 -2.49 22.21 -22.45
CA ALA A 130 -2.64 20.80 -22.84
C ALA A 130 -3.27 19.93 -21.74
N ALA A 131 -3.10 20.31 -20.47
CA ALA A 131 -3.65 19.57 -19.33
C ALA A 131 -5.19 19.71 -19.21
N LEU A 132 -5.82 20.62 -19.96
CA LEU A 132 -7.29 20.68 -20.04
C LEU A 132 -7.92 19.37 -20.56
N ARG A 133 -7.13 18.50 -21.20
CA ARG A 133 -7.55 17.19 -21.68
C ARG A 133 -7.27 16.04 -20.71
N ASP A 134 -6.59 16.32 -19.61
CA ASP A 134 -6.28 15.33 -18.59
C ASP A 134 -7.41 15.27 -17.54
N HIS A 135 -8.45 14.51 -17.84
CA HIS A 135 -9.61 14.34 -16.97
C HIS A 135 -9.26 13.79 -15.60
N TRP A 136 -8.30 12.84 -15.53
CA TRP A 136 -7.81 12.32 -14.25
C TRP A 136 -7.12 13.42 -13.44
N GLY A 137 -6.15 14.08 -14.06
CA GLY A 137 -5.38 15.15 -13.41
C GLY A 137 -6.28 16.31 -12.96
N LEU A 138 -7.23 16.75 -13.78
CA LEU A 138 -8.16 17.82 -13.41
C LEU A 138 -8.97 17.48 -12.14
N ALA A 139 -9.46 16.24 -12.02
CA ALA A 139 -10.20 15.80 -10.83
C ALA A 139 -9.29 15.65 -9.61
N HIS A 140 -8.09 15.13 -9.78
CA HIS A 140 -7.08 14.98 -8.74
C HIS A 140 -6.70 16.36 -8.17
N GLU A 141 -6.38 17.32 -9.02
CA GLU A 141 -5.95 18.65 -8.59
C GLU A 141 -7.09 19.50 -8.01
N LEU A 142 -8.30 19.32 -8.51
CA LEU A 142 -9.47 19.93 -7.87
C LEU A 142 -9.65 19.40 -6.44
N THR A 143 -9.34 18.13 -6.22
CA THR A 143 -9.40 17.56 -4.87
C THR A 143 -8.44 18.29 -3.93
N HIS A 144 -7.21 18.62 -4.35
CA HIS A 144 -6.29 19.38 -3.52
C HIS A 144 -6.83 20.77 -3.16
N ALA A 145 -7.48 21.45 -4.10
CA ALA A 145 -8.13 22.73 -3.81
C ALA A 145 -9.28 22.58 -2.79
N LEU A 146 -10.06 21.50 -2.87
CA LEU A 146 -11.13 21.19 -1.92
C LEU A 146 -10.60 20.77 -0.54
N GLN A 147 -9.55 19.97 -0.48
CA GLN A 147 -8.87 19.58 0.77
C GLN A 147 -8.40 20.83 1.53
N TYR A 148 -7.79 21.76 0.82
CA TYR A 148 -7.38 23.02 1.42
C TYR A 148 -8.57 23.78 2.02
N GLN A 149 -9.69 23.88 1.30
CA GLN A 149 -10.90 24.56 1.79
C GLN A 149 -11.58 23.84 2.96
N ALA A 150 -11.52 22.52 3.01
CA ALA A 150 -11.97 21.76 4.17
C ALA A 150 -11.18 22.14 5.44
N GLY A 151 -9.92 22.54 5.30
CA GLY A 151 -9.10 23.19 6.31
C GLY A 151 -8.50 22.29 7.38
N GLY A 152 -8.80 21.01 7.37
CA GLY A 152 -8.16 20.02 8.25
C GLY A 152 -6.87 19.45 7.67
N LEU A 153 -6.07 18.80 8.50
CA LEU A 153 -4.83 18.09 8.12
C LEU A 153 -3.76 18.97 7.43
N GLN A 154 -3.84 20.29 7.61
CA GLN A 154 -2.86 21.22 7.07
C GLN A 154 -1.63 21.36 7.97
N GLU A 155 -0.45 21.57 7.36
CA GLU A 155 0.81 21.82 8.04
C GLU A 155 1.23 20.76 9.07
N SER A 156 0.71 19.54 8.98
CA SER A 156 1.15 18.43 9.82
C SER A 156 2.21 17.59 9.10
N GLU A 157 3.27 17.27 9.84
CA GLU A 157 4.34 16.40 9.35
C GLU A 157 3.91 14.93 9.18
N TYR A 158 2.67 14.59 9.57
CA TYR A 158 2.13 13.21 9.50
C TYR A 158 1.12 13.00 8.39
N THR A 159 0.83 14.02 7.58
CA THR A 159 -0.32 14.01 6.66
C THR A 159 0.02 14.03 5.18
N GLY A 160 1.29 14.19 4.79
CA GLY A 160 1.65 14.37 3.37
C GLY A 160 1.12 13.26 2.46
N TRP A 161 1.16 12.01 2.91
CA TRP A 161 0.68 10.87 2.13
C TRP A 161 -0.84 10.87 1.91
N ILE A 162 -1.63 11.35 2.87
CA ILE A 162 -3.10 11.31 2.77
C ILE A 162 -3.63 12.31 1.75
N TRP A 163 -2.91 13.41 1.51
CA TRP A 163 -3.27 14.39 0.50
C TRP A 163 -3.35 13.70 -0.87
N GLU A 164 -2.32 12.96 -1.25
CA GLU A 164 -2.24 12.26 -2.53
C GLU A 164 -3.17 11.05 -2.61
N SER A 165 -3.15 10.20 -1.58
CA SER A 165 -4.03 9.03 -1.54
C SER A 165 -5.51 9.40 -1.58
N HIS A 166 -5.90 10.47 -0.90
CA HIS A 166 -7.28 10.94 -0.91
C HIS A 166 -7.66 11.57 -2.26
N ALA A 167 -6.76 12.32 -2.89
CA ALA A 167 -7.02 12.87 -4.22
C ALA A 167 -7.24 11.76 -5.25
N ASN A 168 -6.42 10.72 -5.22
CA ASN A 168 -6.63 9.54 -6.06
C ASN A 168 -7.95 8.82 -5.71
N TRP A 169 -8.27 8.65 -4.43
CA TRP A 169 -9.51 8.02 -4.01
C TRP A 169 -10.75 8.80 -4.49
N MET A 170 -10.75 10.13 -4.37
CA MET A 170 -11.84 10.99 -4.87
C MET A 170 -12.01 10.82 -6.37
N THR A 171 -10.89 10.85 -7.12
CA THR A 171 -10.90 10.66 -8.58
C THR A 171 -11.46 9.29 -8.98
N HIS A 172 -11.14 8.23 -8.22
CA HIS A 172 -11.73 6.89 -8.44
C HIS A 172 -13.23 6.81 -8.19
N GLN A 173 -13.86 7.78 -7.53
CA GLN A 173 -15.30 7.81 -7.36
C GLN A 173 -16.06 8.34 -8.60
N LEU A 174 -15.35 8.87 -9.60
CA LEU A 174 -15.95 9.30 -10.85
C LEU A 174 -16.35 8.09 -11.71
N PRO A 175 -17.52 8.14 -12.39
CA PRO A 175 -18.01 7.01 -13.18
C PRO A 175 -17.00 6.47 -14.22
N GLU A 176 -16.25 7.35 -14.85
CA GLU A 176 -15.27 6.98 -15.88
C GLU A 176 -14.05 6.24 -15.30
N PHE A 177 -13.68 6.45 -14.02
CA PHE A 177 -12.51 5.84 -13.39
C PHE A 177 -12.86 4.74 -12.39
N HIS A 178 -14.11 4.66 -11.95
CA HIS A 178 -14.54 3.79 -10.86
C HIS A 178 -14.34 2.29 -11.13
N SER A 179 -14.55 1.84 -12.35
CA SER A 179 -14.57 0.42 -12.72
C SER A 179 -13.44 -0.02 -13.63
N SER A 180 -12.67 0.90 -14.18
CA SER A 180 -11.67 0.60 -15.21
C SER A 180 -10.24 0.95 -14.82
N ASP A 181 -10.06 1.88 -13.92
CA ASP A 181 -8.75 2.34 -13.50
C ASP A 181 -8.45 1.89 -12.06
N VAL A 182 -7.23 1.43 -11.85
CA VAL A 182 -6.67 1.06 -10.56
C VAL A 182 -5.34 1.77 -10.35
N HIS A 183 -5.34 3.06 -10.64
CA HIS A 183 -4.16 3.91 -10.64
C HIS A 183 -3.27 3.67 -9.43
N CYS A 184 -1.98 3.47 -9.67
CA CYS A 184 -0.92 3.33 -8.68
C CYS A 184 -1.06 2.15 -7.68
N SER A 185 -2.15 1.41 -7.66
CA SER A 185 -2.39 0.38 -6.62
C SER A 185 -1.37 -0.78 -6.64
N SER A 186 -0.58 -0.92 -7.70
CA SER A 186 0.52 -1.88 -7.77
C SER A 186 1.55 -1.70 -6.65
N MET A 187 1.77 -0.49 -6.15
CA MET A 187 2.71 -0.23 -5.05
C MET A 187 2.23 -0.88 -3.75
N LEU A 188 0.94 -0.77 -3.41
CA LEU A 188 0.37 -1.46 -2.26
C LEU A 188 0.46 -2.99 -2.42
N VAL A 189 0.27 -3.49 -3.65
CA VAL A 189 0.39 -4.92 -3.94
C VAL A 189 1.81 -5.43 -3.77
N ASN A 190 2.80 -4.63 -4.16
CA ASN A 190 4.22 -5.00 -4.09
C ASN A 190 4.81 -4.90 -2.70
N TYR A 191 4.41 -3.90 -1.96
CA TYR A 191 4.99 -3.54 -0.68
C TYR A 191 3.97 -3.52 0.47
N PRO A 192 3.09 -4.52 0.59
CA PRO A 192 2.05 -4.50 1.62
C PRO A 192 2.62 -4.54 3.04
N HIS A 193 3.88 -4.92 3.21
CA HIS A 193 4.57 -4.97 4.50
C HIS A 193 5.11 -3.62 4.98
N LEU A 194 5.18 -2.60 4.12
CA LEU A 194 5.58 -1.26 4.54
C LEU A 194 4.51 -0.59 5.41
N TYR A 195 4.93 0.41 6.19
CA TYR A 195 3.99 1.16 6.99
C TYR A 195 2.99 1.92 6.10
N LEU A 196 1.72 1.81 6.46
CA LEU A 196 0.67 2.55 5.77
C LEU A 196 0.89 4.06 5.95
N GLY A 197 1.05 4.77 4.85
CA GLY A 197 1.49 6.17 4.82
C GLY A 197 2.95 6.34 4.37
N SER A 198 3.63 5.27 3.97
CA SER A 198 4.96 5.33 3.35
C SER A 198 4.99 6.26 2.14
N THR A 199 6.09 6.97 1.94
CA THR A 199 6.31 7.80 0.74
C THR A 199 6.23 7.00 -0.55
N ARG A 200 6.58 5.72 -0.51
CA ARG A 200 6.43 4.82 -1.67
C ARG A 200 4.99 4.61 -2.08
N ASP A 201 4.08 4.61 -1.10
CA ASP A 201 2.68 4.25 -1.29
C ASP A 201 1.75 5.46 -1.25
N ARG A 202 2.27 6.68 -1.13
CA ARG A 202 1.45 7.89 -0.91
C ARG A 202 0.34 8.10 -1.93
N TYR A 203 0.55 7.70 -3.17
CA TYR A 203 -0.48 7.74 -4.21
C TYR A 203 -1.37 6.50 -4.24
N CYS A 204 -1.02 5.43 -3.52
CA CYS A 204 -1.51 4.08 -3.73
C CYS A 204 -2.28 3.52 -2.52
N ASN A 205 -2.30 4.22 -1.39
CA ASN A 205 -3.01 3.77 -0.18
C ASN A 205 -4.53 4.05 -0.21
N TRP A 206 -5.05 4.51 -1.33
CA TRP A 206 -6.45 4.90 -1.48
C TRP A 206 -7.43 3.72 -1.30
N GLN A 207 -7.02 2.47 -1.51
CA GLN A 207 -7.86 1.30 -1.28
C GLN A 207 -8.32 1.19 0.18
N PHE A 208 -7.54 1.68 1.15
CA PHE A 208 -8.02 1.72 2.52
C PHE A 208 -9.23 2.65 2.69
N MET A 209 -9.24 3.78 2.02
CA MET A 209 -10.41 4.68 2.01
C MET A 209 -11.60 4.05 1.29
N GLU A 210 -11.37 3.30 0.23
CA GLU A 210 -12.41 2.54 -0.45
C GLU A 210 -13.06 1.52 0.49
N TYR A 211 -12.26 0.79 1.26
CA TYR A 211 -12.76 -0.11 2.29
C TYR A 211 -13.54 0.64 3.39
N LEU A 212 -13.04 1.78 3.86
CA LEU A 212 -13.74 2.59 4.88
C LEU A 212 -15.11 3.07 4.35
N LYS A 213 -15.16 3.58 3.13
CA LYS A 213 -16.40 3.97 2.47
C LYS A 213 -17.40 2.82 2.44
N ASN A 214 -16.96 1.63 2.03
CA ASN A 214 -17.82 0.46 1.91
C ASN A 214 -18.40 0.00 3.26
N ARG A 215 -17.65 0.18 4.34
CA ARG A 215 -18.08 -0.25 5.69
C ARG A 215 -18.83 0.81 6.47
N TYR A 216 -18.50 2.09 6.29
CA TYR A 216 -18.93 3.17 7.16
C TYR A 216 -19.54 4.36 6.39
N GLY A 217 -19.57 4.30 5.06
CA GLY A 217 -20.03 5.40 4.20
C GLY A 217 -18.98 6.49 4.00
N TYR A 218 -19.35 7.49 3.21
CA TYR A 218 -18.43 8.59 2.86
C TYR A 218 -18.06 9.49 4.04
N SER A 219 -18.96 9.61 5.03
CA SER A 219 -18.77 10.52 6.17
C SER A 219 -17.50 10.25 6.96
N ILE A 220 -17.06 8.99 7.09
CA ILE A 220 -15.82 8.68 7.84
C ILE A 220 -14.61 9.36 7.23
N ILE A 221 -14.57 9.49 5.91
CA ILE A 221 -13.47 10.13 5.16
C ILE A 221 -13.67 11.65 5.16
N ASN A 222 -14.86 12.13 4.89
CA ASN A 222 -15.18 13.57 4.89
C ASN A 222 -14.94 14.21 6.26
N ASP A 223 -15.32 13.51 7.33
CA ASP A 223 -15.11 13.95 8.72
C ASP A 223 -13.62 13.97 9.11
N MET A 224 -12.79 13.13 8.50
CA MET A 224 -11.35 13.19 8.68
C MET A 224 -10.77 14.54 8.25
N TRP A 225 -11.30 15.15 7.18
CA TRP A 225 -10.90 16.47 6.71
C TRP A 225 -11.58 17.60 7.47
N SER A 226 -12.89 17.53 7.65
CA SER A 226 -13.69 18.65 8.20
C SER A 226 -13.58 18.79 9.71
N LYS A 227 -13.34 17.69 10.45
CA LYS A 227 -13.25 17.66 11.92
C LYS A 227 -11.81 17.62 12.47
N ALA A 228 -10.80 17.53 11.62
CA ALA A 228 -9.42 17.68 12.05
C ALA A 228 -9.13 19.10 12.56
N PRO A 229 -8.15 19.29 13.45
CA PRO A 229 -7.70 20.61 13.89
C PRO A 229 -7.37 21.51 12.69
N ARG A 230 -7.91 22.73 12.70
CA ARG A 230 -7.75 23.74 11.64
C ARG A 230 -6.57 24.66 11.92
N ILE A 231 -6.31 25.59 11.00
CA ILE A 231 -5.11 26.47 11.01
C ILE A 231 -4.94 27.34 12.26
N ASP A 232 -6.02 27.66 12.94
CA ASP A 232 -6.04 28.41 14.20
C ASP A 232 -5.73 27.55 15.44
N ASN A 233 -5.75 26.21 15.30
CA ASN A 233 -5.48 25.28 16.39
C ASN A 233 -4.04 24.72 16.31
N PRO A 234 -3.17 24.97 17.32
CA PRO A 234 -1.80 24.47 17.34
C PRO A 234 -1.67 22.95 17.16
N ALA A 235 -2.67 22.16 17.58
CA ALA A 235 -2.68 20.72 17.45
C ALA A 235 -2.66 20.24 15.98
N ARG A 236 -2.95 21.11 15.01
CA ARG A 236 -2.88 20.77 13.59
C ARG A 236 -1.52 20.22 13.18
N ARG A 237 -0.43 20.77 13.74
CA ARG A 237 0.95 20.41 13.38
C ARG A 237 1.34 18.99 13.78
N THR A 238 0.61 18.39 14.71
CA THR A 238 0.84 17.02 15.20
C THR A 238 -0.34 16.09 14.89
N THR A 239 -1.25 16.50 14.03
CA THR A 239 -2.42 15.73 13.67
C THR A 239 -2.04 14.60 12.72
N ASP A 240 -2.41 13.37 13.06
CA ASP A 240 -2.29 12.18 12.23
C ASP A 240 -3.69 11.77 11.73
N PRO A 241 -3.86 11.42 10.45
CA PRO A 241 -5.18 11.08 9.88
C PRO A 241 -5.88 9.94 10.62
N PHE A 242 -5.15 8.91 11.02
CA PHE A 242 -5.72 7.78 11.77
C PHE A 242 -6.17 8.18 13.18
N SER A 243 -5.48 9.14 13.81
CA SER A 243 -5.89 9.71 15.10
C SER A 243 -7.21 10.44 14.96
N VAL A 244 -7.40 11.18 13.86
CA VAL A 244 -8.67 11.89 13.59
C VAL A 244 -9.80 10.88 13.37
N ILE A 245 -9.61 9.88 12.52
CA ILE A 245 -10.59 8.82 12.28
C ILE A 245 -10.96 8.13 13.59
N LYS A 246 -9.94 7.72 14.36
CA LYS A 246 -10.13 7.05 15.65
C LYS A 246 -10.97 7.89 16.62
N THR A 247 -10.68 9.18 16.72
CA THR A 247 -11.40 10.12 17.58
C THR A 247 -12.85 10.31 17.11
N ASN A 248 -13.05 10.57 15.80
CA ASN A 248 -14.36 10.80 15.23
C ASN A 248 -15.29 9.59 15.39
N MET A 249 -14.73 8.39 15.30
CA MET A 249 -15.46 7.13 15.43
C MET A 249 -15.59 6.63 16.88
N GLY A 250 -14.93 7.29 17.83
CA GLY A 250 -14.88 6.83 19.23
C GLY A 250 -14.15 5.50 19.39
N TRP A 251 -13.22 5.15 18.52
CA TRP A 251 -12.50 3.88 18.55
C TRP A 251 -11.34 3.90 19.54
N THR A 252 -11.18 2.79 20.21
CA THR A 252 -9.94 2.47 20.91
C THR A 252 -8.84 2.12 19.90
N GLN A 253 -7.58 2.07 20.34
CA GLN A 253 -6.47 1.61 19.51
C GLN A 253 -6.69 0.18 18.97
N ALA A 254 -7.21 -0.69 19.82
CA ALA A 254 -7.50 -2.07 19.43
C ALA A 254 -8.58 -2.14 18.33
N GLN A 255 -9.61 -1.30 18.40
CA GLN A 255 -10.65 -1.24 17.37
C GLN A 255 -10.11 -0.68 16.04
N LEU A 256 -9.26 0.35 16.06
CA LEU A 256 -8.60 0.83 14.85
C LEU A 256 -7.73 -0.28 14.22
N ASN A 257 -6.96 -0.99 15.04
CA ASN A 257 -6.15 -2.11 14.57
C ASN A 257 -7.01 -3.24 13.96
N ASP A 258 -8.21 -3.49 14.52
CA ASP A 258 -9.12 -4.50 13.99
C ASP A 258 -9.70 -4.10 12.63
N VAL A 259 -10.03 -2.82 12.44
CA VAL A 259 -10.52 -2.28 11.16
C VAL A 259 -9.45 -2.44 10.08
N LEU A 260 -8.20 -2.10 10.39
CA LEU A 260 -7.06 -2.28 9.48
C LEU A 260 -6.77 -3.77 9.22
N GLY A 261 -6.90 -4.63 10.24
CA GLY A 261 -6.74 -6.07 10.09
C GLY A 261 -7.81 -6.71 9.22
N ASP A 262 -9.08 -6.30 9.35
CA ASP A 262 -10.16 -6.77 8.48
C ASP A 262 -9.92 -6.30 7.02
N TRP A 263 -9.50 -5.05 6.83
CA TRP A 263 -9.09 -4.56 5.53
C TRP A 263 -7.97 -5.40 4.90
N ALA A 264 -6.92 -5.71 5.65
CA ALA A 264 -5.81 -6.54 5.17
C ALA A 264 -6.27 -7.97 4.80
N MET A 265 -7.20 -8.56 5.57
CA MET A 265 -7.79 -9.86 5.22
C MET A 265 -8.62 -9.79 3.93
N ARG A 266 -9.33 -8.69 3.68
CA ARG A 266 -10.09 -8.49 2.45
C ARG A 266 -9.20 -8.34 1.23
N ASN A 267 -8.03 -7.74 1.40
CA ASN A 267 -7.04 -7.60 0.33
C ASN A 267 -6.49 -8.94 -0.19
N VAL A 268 -6.66 -10.03 0.53
CA VAL A 268 -6.29 -11.38 0.04
C VAL A 268 -6.99 -11.70 -1.28
N ASN A 269 -8.26 -11.34 -1.41
CA ASN A 269 -9.07 -11.59 -2.60
C ASN A 269 -9.81 -10.35 -3.12
N TRP A 270 -9.40 -9.16 -2.68
CA TRP A 270 -10.05 -7.90 -3.05
C TRP A 270 -11.57 -7.96 -2.82
N ASP A 271 -11.96 -8.39 -1.63
CA ASP A 271 -13.37 -8.53 -1.25
C ASP A 271 -13.95 -7.17 -0.83
N TYR A 272 -14.19 -6.35 -1.83
CA TYR A 272 -14.75 -5.02 -1.72
C TYR A 272 -16.15 -4.99 -2.31
N THR A 273 -17.11 -4.59 -1.51
CA THR A 273 -18.52 -4.48 -1.91
C THR A 273 -19.00 -3.06 -1.70
N ASN A 274 -19.49 -2.43 -2.74
CA ASN A 274 -20.07 -1.09 -2.65
C ASN A 274 -21.29 -1.06 -1.72
N PRO A 275 -21.68 0.12 -1.20
CA PRO A 275 -22.88 0.27 -0.40
C PRO A 275 -24.19 -0.19 -1.08
N ASP A 276 -24.24 -0.16 -2.41
CA ASP A 276 -25.37 -0.65 -3.21
C ASP A 276 -25.35 -2.18 -3.43
N GLY A 277 -24.33 -2.89 -2.88
CA GLY A 277 -24.15 -4.33 -3.00
C GLY A 277 -23.39 -4.77 -4.24
N SER A 278 -22.96 -3.86 -5.12
CA SER A 278 -22.16 -4.20 -6.29
C SER A 278 -20.73 -4.60 -5.92
N ASP A 279 -20.11 -5.43 -6.76
CA ASP A 279 -18.78 -6.01 -6.53
C ASP A 279 -17.67 -5.06 -7.00
N GLN A 280 -17.27 -4.16 -6.12
CA GLN A 280 -16.15 -3.24 -6.35
C GLN A 280 -14.82 -4.00 -6.55
N GLY A 281 -14.61 -5.12 -5.90
CA GLY A 281 -13.38 -5.90 -5.98
C GLY A 281 -13.15 -6.58 -7.33
N ALA A 282 -14.16 -6.65 -8.20
CA ALA A 282 -14.03 -7.31 -9.50
C ALA A 282 -12.92 -6.69 -10.36
N VAL A 283 -12.77 -5.36 -10.33
CA VAL A 283 -11.72 -4.63 -11.08
C VAL A 283 -10.33 -5.01 -10.57
N TYR A 284 -10.15 -5.07 -9.26
CA TYR A 284 -8.86 -5.43 -8.64
C TYR A 284 -8.51 -6.90 -8.90
N ARG A 285 -9.50 -7.80 -8.84
CA ARG A 285 -9.29 -9.20 -9.17
C ARG A 285 -8.96 -9.43 -10.63
N ALA A 286 -9.57 -8.67 -11.54
CA ALA A 286 -9.26 -8.73 -12.96
C ALA A 286 -7.81 -8.29 -13.22
N ARG A 287 -7.36 -7.23 -12.56
CA ARG A 287 -6.01 -6.68 -12.74
C ARG A 287 -4.93 -7.45 -12.01
N TYR A 288 -5.12 -7.72 -10.72
CA TYR A 288 -4.07 -8.35 -9.91
C TYR A 288 -4.24 -9.85 -9.77
N GLY A 289 -5.43 -10.36 -9.98
CA GLY A 289 -5.74 -11.79 -9.91
C GLY A 289 -5.47 -12.42 -8.55
N SER A 290 -5.94 -13.64 -8.36
CA SER A 290 -5.50 -14.52 -7.29
C SER A 290 -4.29 -15.36 -7.70
N ASN A 291 -3.94 -15.35 -8.99
CA ASN A 291 -2.85 -16.13 -9.54
C ASN A 291 -1.55 -15.33 -9.50
N LEU A 292 -0.60 -15.87 -8.78
CA LEU A 292 0.76 -15.36 -8.63
C LEU A 292 1.70 -15.98 -9.66
N SER A 293 1.17 -16.43 -10.80
CA SER A 293 2.00 -16.94 -11.87
C SER A 293 2.81 -15.82 -12.49
N PHE A 294 4.11 -15.91 -12.38
CA PHE A 294 5.04 -15.06 -13.10
C PHE A 294 5.17 -15.55 -14.55
N ASP A 295 4.97 -14.65 -15.51
CA ASP A 295 5.23 -14.92 -16.92
C ASP A 295 6.53 -14.22 -17.34
N PRO A 296 7.62 -14.96 -17.61
CA PRO A 296 8.89 -14.37 -17.98
C PRO A 296 8.88 -13.65 -19.33
N GLN A 297 7.89 -13.89 -20.17
CA GLN A 297 7.72 -13.17 -21.45
C GLN A 297 7.21 -11.74 -21.24
N ARG A 298 6.67 -11.44 -20.06
CA ARG A 298 6.11 -10.14 -19.69
C ARG A 298 6.94 -9.44 -18.63
N THR A 299 8.26 -9.60 -18.66
CA THR A 299 9.18 -9.01 -17.67
C THR A 299 9.18 -7.47 -17.64
N GLN A 300 8.73 -6.84 -18.72
CA GLN A 300 8.54 -5.39 -18.81
C GLN A 300 7.18 -4.93 -18.26
N ASP A 301 6.29 -5.86 -17.99
CA ASP A 301 4.97 -5.57 -17.47
C ASP A 301 5.03 -5.50 -15.95
N TRP A 302 4.78 -4.32 -15.41
CA TRP A 302 4.72 -4.06 -13.98
C TRP A 302 3.74 -4.98 -13.26
N ASP A 303 2.58 -5.23 -13.83
CA ASP A 303 1.56 -6.06 -13.21
C ASP A 303 2.00 -7.51 -13.03
N ASN A 304 2.71 -8.05 -14.02
CA ASN A 304 3.23 -9.42 -13.92
C ASN A 304 4.32 -9.52 -12.84
N ARG A 305 5.20 -8.54 -12.77
CA ARG A 305 6.23 -8.43 -11.74
C ARG A 305 5.61 -8.25 -10.36
N ASP A 306 4.62 -7.37 -10.25
CA ASP A 306 3.91 -7.08 -9.01
C ASP A 306 3.23 -8.32 -8.45
N ARG A 307 2.65 -9.15 -9.31
CA ARG A 307 2.09 -10.46 -8.90
C ARG A 307 3.14 -11.38 -8.28
N ALA A 308 4.37 -11.37 -8.78
CA ALA A 308 5.45 -12.19 -8.24
C ALA A 308 5.88 -11.74 -6.83
N LEU A 309 5.72 -10.46 -6.51
CA LEU A 309 6.12 -9.85 -5.23
C LEU A 309 5.02 -9.87 -4.17
N ARG A 310 3.78 -9.99 -4.56
CA ARG A 310 2.61 -9.90 -3.68
C ARG A 310 2.62 -10.85 -2.49
N MET A 311 3.20 -12.05 -2.63
CA MET A 311 3.18 -13.08 -1.59
C MET A 311 4.48 -13.13 -0.82
N THR A 312 4.35 -13.08 0.50
CA THR A 312 5.47 -13.35 1.40
C THR A 312 5.71 -14.86 1.47
N VAL A 313 6.91 -15.27 1.16
CA VAL A 313 7.34 -16.68 1.28
C VAL A 313 8.13 -16.83 2.57
N LEU A 314 7.67 -17.71 3.45
CA LEU A 314 8.29 -17.92 4.76
C LEU A 314 9.56 -18.75 4.70
N ASP A 315 10.47 -18.51 5.63
CA ASP A 315 11.66 -19.32 5.85
C ASP A 315 11.39 -20.45 6.85
N PRO A 316 11.81 -21.69 6.60
CA PRO A 316 11.76 -22.74 7.61
C PRO A 316 12.73 -22.41 8.74
N VAL A 317 12.33 -22.71 9.97
CA VAL A 317 13.19 -22.57 11.15
C VAL A 317 14.02 -23.84 11.30
N SER A 318 15.34 -23.71 11.28
CA SER A 318 16.25 -24.86 11.39
C SER A 318 15.99 -25.69 12.66
N GLY A 319 15.93 -27.00 12.51
CA GLY A 319 15.72 -27.94 13.61
C GLY A 319 14.29 -27.97 14.18
N GLN A 320 13.35 -27.22 13.62
CA GLN A 320 11.96 -27.17 14.08
C GLN A 320 11.00 -27.55 12.95
N ALA A 321 10.47 -28.76 12.98
CA ALA A 321 9.53 -29.22 11.97
C ALA A 321 8.27 -28.35 11.94
N ASN A 322 7.79 -28.06 10.72
CA ASN A 322 6.57 -27.28 10.47
C ASN A 322 6.55 -25.87 11.06
N ARG A 323 7.68 -25.36 11.54
CA ARG A 323 7.82 -23.98 12.00
C ARG A 323 8.48 -23.14 10.93
N TYR A 324 7.87 -21.98 10.68
CA TYR A 324 8.28 -21.03 9.66
C TYR A 324 8.30 -19.61 10.23
N ARG A 325 9.12 -18.76 9.65
CA ARG A 325 9.22 -17.35 10.04
C ARG A 325 9.16 -16.44 8.83
N VAL A 326 8.71 -15.23 9.02
CA VAL A 326 8.81 -14.19 8.01
C VAL A 326 10.29 -13.84 7.78
N PRO A 327 10.77 -13.67 6.54
CA PRO A 327 12.09 -13.04 6.33
C PRO A 327 12.11 -11.66 6.99
N PHE A 328 13.20 -11.32 7.67
CA PHE A 328 13.24 -10.10 8.50
C PHE A 328 12.94 -8.83 7.70
N GLU A 329 13.46 -8.75 6.48
CA GLU A 329 13.26 -7.63 5.57
C GLU A 329 11.80 -7.46 5.14
N TRP A 330 10.99 -8.50 5.28
CA TRP A 330 9.55 -8.53 5.00
C TRP A 330 8.68 -8.56 6.25
N ALA A 331 9.28 -8.49 7.42
CA ALA A 331 8.50 -8.31 8.63
C ALA A 331 7.68 -7.01 8.52
N PRO A 332 6.37 -7.05 8.78
CA PRO A 332 5.51 -5.91 8.52
C PRO A 332 5.87 -4.73 9.43
N GLN A 333 5.70 -3.54 8.93
CA GLN A 333 5.77 -2.30 9.67
C GLN A 333 4.36 -1.89 10.16
N ARG A 334 4.18 -0.73 10.77
CA ARG A 334 2.88 -0.25 11.28
C ARG A 334 1.78 -0.38 10.22
N TRP A 335 0.84 -1.31 10.47
CA TRP A 335 -0.29 -1.63 9.60
C TRP A 335 0.07 -2.11 8.19
N GLY A 336 1.35 -2.36 7.95
CA GLY A 336 1.77 -3.20 6.85
C GLY A 336 1.42 -4.66 7.15
N TYR A 337 1.28 -5.48 6.11
CA TYR A 337 0.86 -6.87 6.27
C TYR A 337 1.58 -7.82 5.31
N ASN A 338 1.65 -9.08 5.71
CA ASN A 338 2.11 -10.17 4.87
C ASN A 338 0.92 -11.02 4.41
N LEU A 339 0.97 -11.48 3.17
CA LEU A 339 0.09 -12.52 2.65
C LEU A 339 0.91 -13.77 2.36
N VAL A 340 0.55 -14.88 2.97
CA VAL A 340 1.25 -16.17 2.81
C VAL A 340 0.28 -17.20 2.27
N GLN A 341 0.55 -17.73 1.09
CA GLN A 341 -0.22 -18.86 0.59
C GLN A 341 0.12 -20.12 1.38
N LEU A 342 -0.89 -20.81 1.88
CA LEU A 342 -0.77 -22.10 2.56
C LEU A 342 -1.23 -23.22 1.62
N VAL A 343 -0.46 -24.30 1.58
CA VAL A 343 -0.81 -25.51 0.84
C VAL A 343 -1.20 -26.59 1.85
N PRO A 344 -2.49 -26.94 1.94
CA PRO A 344 -2.93 -28.02 2.83
C PRO A 344 -2.28 -29.35 2.45
N ALA A 345 -2.03 -30.20 3.45
CA ALA A 345 -1.59 -31.57 3.23
C ALA A 345 -2.69 -32.37 2.51
N SER A 346 -2.27 -33.35 1.72
CA SER A 346 -3.21 -34.22 1.00
C SER A 346 -4.18 -34.90 1.98
N GLY A 347 -5.47 -34.79 1.71
CA GLY A 347 -6.53 -35.37 2.55
C GLY A 347 -6.84 -34.60 3.84
N ALA A 348 -6.20 -33.47 4.08
CA ALA A 348 -6.49 -32.66 5.26
C ALA A 348 -7.92 -32.10 5.22
N THR A 349 -8.64 -32.22 6.32
CA THR A 349 -9.99 -31.67 6.52
C THR A 349 -9.96 -30.35 7.30
N SER A 350 -8.81 -30.01 7.89
CA SER A 350 -8.55 -28.76 8.59
C SER A 350 -7.07 -28.43 8.58
N ILE A 351 -6.76 -27.17 8.75
CA ILE A 351 -5.41 -26.67 9.02
C ILE A 351 -5.39 -25.95 10.35
N SER A 352 -4.27 -25.99 11.04
CA SER A 352 -4.06 -25.18 12.26
C SER A 352 -2.84 -24.30 12.11
N VAL A 353 -2.98 -23.06 12.58
CA VAL A 353 -1.93 -22.04 12.64
C VAL A 353 -1.71 -21.68 14.10
N ALA A 354 -0.53 -21.96 14.63
CA ALA A 354 -0.08 -21.44 15.92
C ALA A 354 0.89 -20.28 15.66
N PHE A 355 0.46 -19.09 15.99
CA PHE A 355 1.16 -17.83 15.73
C PHE A 355 2.02 -17.41 16.92
N GLU A 356 3.21 -16.88 16.62
CA GLU A 356 4.10 -16.28 17.60
C GLU A 356 4.74 -15.01 17.01
N GLY A 357 4.34 -13.84 17.53
CA GLY A 357 4.98 -12.54 17.27
C GLY A 357 6.20 -12.35 18.15
N GLN A 358 7.25 -11.79 17.60
CA GLN A 358 8.51 -11.51 18.31
C GLN A 358 8.46 -10.12 18.94
N VAL A 359 8.03 -10.06 20.19
CA VAL A 359 7.98 -8.79 20.95
C VAL A 359 9.39 -8.30 21.26
N GLN A 360 9.67 -7.06 20.92
CA GLN A 360 10.93 -6.40 21.24
C GLN A 360 10.67 -5.19 22.14
N SER A 361 11.55 -4.96 23.10
CA SER A 361 11.34 -3.96 24.15
C SER A 361 11.95 -2.59 23.86
N ALA A 362 12.83 -2.47 22.87
CA ALA A 362 13.51 -1.22 22.57
C ALA A 362 14.00 -1.16 21.12
N PRO A 363 14.15 0.03 20.52
CA PRO A 363 14.85 0.21 19.25
C PRO A 363 16.28 -0.32 19.35
N ALA A 364 16.77 -0.93 18.26
CA ALA A 364 18.13 -1.44 18.20
C ALA A 364 19.17 -0.32 18.17
N VAL A 365 18.84 0.82 17.56
CA VAL A 365 19.75 1.93 17.29
C VAL A 365 19.02 3.26 17.48
N THR A 366 19.76 4.27 17.91
CA THR A 366 19.33 5.67 18.01
C THR A 366 20.30 6.57 17.24
N GLY A 367 19.89 7.79 16.94
CA GLY A 367 20.78 8.78 16.30
C GLY A 367 21.14 8.45 14.86
N LEU A 368 20.24 7.89 14.09
CA LEU A 368 20.48 7.57 12.68
C LEU A 368 20.62 8.86 11.84
N PRO A 369 21.64 8.95 10.98
CA PRO A 369 21.89 10.14 10.18
C PRO A 369 20.80 10.36 9.13
N GLY A 370 20.47 11.62 8.87
CA GLY A 370 19.53 12.01 7.81
C GLY A 370 18.07 11.66 8.06
N LEU A 371 17.70 11.33 9.30
CA LEU A 371 16.33 11.07 9.67
C LEU A 371 15.62 12.35 10.06
N LEU A 372 14.37 12.49 9.59
CA LEU A 372 13.47 13.59 9.97
C LEU A 372 13.01 13.47 11.42
N ASN A 373 12.84 12.23 11.90
CA ASN A 373 12.65 11.91 13.31
C ASN A 373 13.88 11.20 13.85
N ASP A 374 14.40 11.64 14.97
CA ASP A 374 15.30 10.80 15.73
C ASP A 374 14.56 9.49 16.10
N PRO A 375 15.13 8.31 15.84
CA PRO A 375 14.54 7.03 16.27
C PRO A 375 14.21 6.96 17.74
N ALA A 376 14.95 7.68 18.59
CA ALA A 376 14.64 7.83 20.01
C ALA A 376 13.31 8.56 20.25
N SER A 377 12.83 9.37 19.30
CA SER A 377 11.54 10.06 19.37
C SER A 377 10.39 9.25 18.79
N ILE A 378 10.67 8.17 18.05
CA ILE A 378 9.65 7.21 17.61
C ILE A 378 9.37 6.29 18.80
N PRO A 379 8.18 6.37 19.42
CA PRO A 379 7.89 5.53 20.56
C PRO A 379 8.09 4.06 20.22
N ASN A 380 8.74 3.33 21.13
CA ASN A 380 8.78 1.89 21.02
C ASN A 380 7.33 1.39 21.10
N PRO A 381 6.74 0.84 20.02
CA PRO A 381 5.35 0.43 20.07
C PRO A 381 5.22 -0.78 20.99
N ASP A 382 4.17 -0.80 21.80
CA ASP A 382 3.71 -2.07 22.36
C ASP A 382 3.36 -2.96 21.18
N SER A 383 4.20 -3.95 20.93
CA SER A 383 4.08 -4.78 19.72
C SER A 383 2.84 -5.67 19.83
N ASP A 384 1.97 -5.54 18.87
CA ASP A 384 0.76 -6.35 18.72
C ASP A 384 0.64 -6.82 17.26
N TRP A 385 -0.28 -7.69 16.98
CA TRP A 385 -0.56 -8.21 15.66
C TRP A 385 -2.05 -8.35 15.43
N ARG A 386 -2.43 -8.30 14.16
CA ARG A 386 -3.70 -8.81 13.66
C ARG A 386 -3.43 -9.84 12.60
N TRP A 387 -4.04 -11.02 12.71
CA TRP A 387 -3.82 -12.07 11.76
C TRP A 387 -5.04 -12.98 11.62
N GLY A 388 -5.12 -13.68 10.50
CA GLY A 388 -6.19 -14.61 10.24
C GLY A 388 -5.98 -15.43 8.99
N VAL A 389 -6.83 -16.42 8.80
CA VAL A 389 -6.81 -17.32 7.65
C VAL A 389 -7.98 -17.01 6.73
N VAL A 390 -7.70 -16.94 5.43
CA VAL A 390 -8.70 -16.74 4.38
C VAL A 390 -8.67 -17.92 3.43
N ALA A 391 -9.80 -18.61 3.31
CA ALA A 391 -10.00 -19.65 2.31
C ALA A 391 -10.84 -19.12 1.16
N ILE A 392 -10.46 -19.41 -0.07
CA ILE A 392 -11.15 -18.97 -1.30
C ILE A 392 -11.64 -20.21 -2.03
N ASP A 393 -12.94 -20.25 -2.33
CA ASP A 393 -13.56 -21.36 -3.03
C ASP A 393 -13.40 -21.26 -4.56
N SER A 394 -13.90 -22.26 -5.27
CA SER A 394 -13.83 -22.35 -6.74
C SER A 394 -14.62 -21.26 -7.45
N ALA A 395 -15.57 -20.62 -6.77
CA ALA A 395 -16.31 -19.46 -7.29
C ALA A 395 -15.60 -18.12 -6.99
N GLY A 396 -14.44 -18.16 -6.32
CA GLY A 396 -13.69 -16.98 -5.92
C GLY A 396 -14.23 -16.29 -4.66
N LYS A 397 -15.17 -16.92 -3.94
CA LYS A 397 -15.72 -16.36 -2.71
C LYS A 397 -14.79 -16.62 -1.53
N ALA A 398 -14.47 -15.55 -0.79
CA ALA A 398 -13.65 -15.64 0.41
C ALA A 398 -14.46 -16.06 1.64
N ARG A 399 -13.81 -16.85 2.49
CA ARG A 399 -14.29 -17.27 3.81
C ARG A 399 -13.18 -16.99 4.83
N TYR A 400 -13.53 -16.27 5.87
CA TYR A 400 -12.60 -15.72 6.86
C TYR A 400 -12.65 -16.51 8.16
N SER A 401 -11.50 -16.78 8.77
CA SER A 401 -11.44 -17.09 10.20
C SER A 401 -11.79 -15.85 11.02
N THR A 402 -12.01 -16.03 12.32
CA THR A 402 -12.01 -14.89 13.25
C THR A 402 -10.64 -14.21 13.20
N LEU A 403 -10.64 -12.87 13.15
CA LEU A 403 -9.43 -12.06 13.25
C LEU A 403 -8.80 -12.27 14.64
N GLN A 404 -7.58 -12.74 14.68
CA GLN A 404 -6.82 -12.95 15.90
C GLN A 404 -6.06 -11.70 16.31
N ARG A 405 -5.78 -11.58 17.60
CA ARG A 405 -5.07 -10.45 18.21
C ARG A 405 -3.91 -10.96 19.09
N GLY A 406 -2.91 -10.13 19.24
CA GLY A 406 -1.79 -10.37 20.17
C GLY A 406 -0.67 -11.21 19.58
N ALA A 407 0.39 -11.33 20.37
CA ALA A 407 1.63 -12.00 19.99
C ALA A 407 1.54 -13.53 19.97
N ARG A 408 0.53 -14.15 20.63
CA ARG A 408 0.39 -15.60 20.72
C ARG A 408 -1.08 -16.00 20.70
N ALA A 409 -1.42 -16.78 19.69
CA ALA A 409 -2.74 -17.40 19.58
C ALA A 409 -2.67 -18.58 18.59
N SER A 410 -3.73 -19.37 18.57
CA SER A 410 -3.87 -20.46 17.59
C SER A 410 -5.28 -20.47 17.02
N VAL A 411 -5.39 -20.80 15.74
CA VAL A 411 -6.67 -20.98 15.06
C VAL A 411 -6.66 -22.27 14.24
N THR A 412 -7.77 -22.98 14.28
CA THR A 412 -8.01 -24.13 13.39
C THR A 412 -9.14 -23.77 12.43
N VAL A 413 -8.90 -23.97 11.15
CA VAL A 413 -9.84 -23.67 10.09
C VAL A 413 -10.22 -24.96 9.37
N ALA A 414 -11.51 -25.28 9.35
CA ALA A 414 -12.03 -26.40 8.57
C ALA A 414 -11.90 -26.09 7.07
N LEU A 415 -11.41 -27.07 6.32
CA LEU A 415 -11.34 -27.01 4.87
C LEU A 415 -12.62 -27.59 4.27
N LYS A 416 -13.10 -26.97 3.21
CA LYS A 416 -14.24 -27.45 2.43
C LYS A 416 -13.76 -28.02 1.09
N SER A 417 -14.47 -28.98 0.56
CA SER A 417 -14.14 -29.62 -0.73
C SER A 417 -14.06 -28.65 -1.91
N GLY A 418 -14.71 -27.50 -1.80
CA GLY A 418 -14.67 -26.42 -2.81
C GLY A 418 -13.57 -25.39 -2.59
N ASP A 419 -12.79 -25.46 -1.52
CA ASP A 419 -11.71 -24.51 -1.28
C ASP A 419 -10.60 -24.72 -2.32
N ARG A 420 -10.27 -23.64 -3.04
CA ARG A 420 -9.24 -23.60 -4.08
C ARG A 420 -7.91 -23.14 -3.56
N ALA A 421 -7.91 -22.18 -2.63
CA ALA A 421 -6.72 -21.57 -2.08
C ALA A 421 -6.93 -21.19 -0.62
N VAL A 422 -5.86 -21.23 0.15
CA VAL A 422 -5.85 -20.83 1.57
C VAL A 422 -4.68 -19.88 1.80
N TYR A 423 -4.93 -18.80 2.54
CA TYR A 423 -3.94 -17.78 2.83
C TYR A 423 -3.91 -17.46 4.33
N LEU A 424 -2.74 -17.17 4.81
CA LEU A 424 -2.52 -16.52 6.10
C LEU A 424 -2.20 -15.04 5.85
N MET A 425 -2.95 -14.15 6.45
CA MET A 425 -2.64 -12.73 6.54
C MET A 425 -2.08 -12.42 7.93
N VAL A 426 -0.98 -11.66 7.99
CA VAL A 426 -0.40 -11.18 9.25
C VAL A 426 -0.05 -9.70 9.12
N MET A 427 -0.61 -8.87 9.98
CA MET A 427 -0.39 -7.43 10.03
C MET A 427 0.33 -7.02 11.31
N GLY A 428 1.35 -6.18 11.19
CA GLY A 428 1.98 -5.50 12.31
C GLY A 428 1.08 -4.38 12.85
N ALA A 429 0.79 -4.38 14.15
CA ALA A 429 -0.09 -3.41 14.77
C ALA A 429 0.54 -2.83 16.05
N PRO A 430 0.57 -1.49 16.21
CA PRO A 430 1.01 -0.90 17.47
C PRO A 430 -0.07 -1.06 18.55
N GLY A 431 0.31 -1.38 19.78
CA GLY A 431 -0.60 -1.43 20.93
C GLY A 431 -1.07 -0.04 21.38
N SER A 432 -0.27 1.00 21.09
CA SER A 432 -0.60 2.41 21.28
C SER A 432 -0.46 3.17 19.96
N MET A 433 -1.04 4.37 19.85
CA MET A 433 -0.92 5.17 18.64
C MET A 433 0.53 5.56 18.39
N GLN A 434 1.06 5.13 17.26
CA GLN A 434 2.39 5.49 16.78
C GLN A 434 2.25 6.51 15.66
N GLN A 435 2.73 7.72 15.87
CA GLN A 435 2.83 8.74 14.84
C GLN A 435 4.13 8.58 14.06
N ILE A 436 4.04 8.56 12.75
CA ILE A 436 5.20 8.45 11.85
C ILE A 436 5.11 9.60 10.85
N LYS A 437 6.17 10.38 10.74
CA LYS A 437 6.25 11.43 9.70
C LYS A 437 6.12 10.80 8.33
N TRP A 438 5.40 11.47 7.43
CA TRP A 438 5.04 10.90 6.13
C TRP A 438 6.25 10.58 5.23
N ASP A 439 7.35 11.29 5.43
CA ASP A 439 8.60 11.15 4.68
C ASP A 439 9.71 10.41 5.46
N GLN A 440 9.34 9.72 6.55
CA GLN A 440 10.26 8.94 7.34
C GLN A 440 10.82 7.74 6.57
N SER A 441 12.12 7.50 6.64
CA SER A 441 12.76 6.33 6.04
C SER A 441 12.23 5.02 6.61
N TYR A 442 12.00 4.03 5.73
CA TYR A 442 11.48 2.73 6.15
C TYR A 442 12.40 2.00 7.15
N TYR A 443 13.72 2.18 7.08
CA TYR A 443 14.66 1.56 8.01
C TYR A 443 14.62 2.16 9.42
N ALA A 444 13.99 3.33 9.58
CA ALA A 444 13.73 3.96 10.87
C ALA A 444 12.35 3.61 11.43
N ILE A 445 11.61 2.75 10.77
CA ILE A 445 10.30 2.29 11.21
C ILE A 445 10.43 0.92 11.87
N TYR A 446 9.78 0.76 13.03
CA TYR A 446 9.77 -0.50 13.75
C TYR A 446 9.13 -1.61 12.92
N ARG A 447 9.78 -2.79 12.89
CA ARG A 447 9.27 -4.00 12.25
C ARG A 447 8.63 -4.92 13.28
N TYR A 448 7.68 -5.71 12.85
CA TYR A 448 6.94 -6.69 13.67
C TYR A 448 7.27 -8.12 13.20
N PRO A 449 8.45 -8.67 13.56
CA PRO A 449 8.84 -10.03 13.17
C PRO A 449 7.92 -11.08 13.80
N TRP A 450 7.66 -12.17 13.07
CA TRP A 450 6.76 -13.22 13.52
C TRP A 450 7.13 -14.59 12.96
N SER A 451 6.66 -15.64 13.60
CA SER A 451 6.75 -17.03 13.16
C SER A 451 5.44 -17.77 13.36
N VAL A 452 5.29 -18.89 12.69
CA VAL A 452 4.14 -19.78 12.83
C VAL A 452 4.57 -21.23 12.87
N THR A 453 3.82 -22.06 13.61
CA THR A 453 3.84 -23.51 13.48
C THR A 453 2.56 -23.93 12.78
N LEU A 454 2.69 -24.68 11.70
CA LEU A 454 1.57 -25.13 10.87
C LEU A 454 1.30 -26.62 11.09
N THR A 455 0.03 -26.98 11.22
CA THR A 455 -0.42 -28.37 11.24
C THR A 455 -1.32 -28.62 10.02
N ASN A 456 -1.06 -29.71 9.32
CA ASN A 456 -1.75 -30.10 8.09
C ASN A 456 -1.63 -29.10 6.94
N ALA A 457 -0.62 -28.23 6.97
CA ALA A 457 -0.32 -27.30 5.88
C ALA A 457 1.17 -26.94 5.88
N ALA A 458 1.65 -26.45 4.74
CA ALA A 458 2.95 -25.81 4.62
C ALA A 458 2.82 -24.52 3.81
N PRO A 459 3.71 -23.54 3.99
CA PRO A 459 3.77 -22.38 3.08
C PRO A 459 4.05 -22.83 1.65
N ALA A 460 3.49 -22.15 0.67
CA ALA A 460 3.79 -22.41 -0.74
C ALA A 460 5.31 -22.32 -0.99
N GLY A 461 5.85 -23.29 -1.70
CA GLY A 461 7.30 -23.48 -1.92
C GLY A 461 8.02 -24.26 -0.82
N SER A 462 7.34 -24.65 0.25
CA SER A 462 7.87 -25.50 1.34
C SER A 462 7.09 -26.79 1.53
N GLN A 463 6.05 -27.04 0.72
CA GLN A 463 5.29 -28.30 0.75
C GLN A 463 6.12 -29.48 0.20
N PRO A 464 5.82 -30.72 0.59
CA PRO A 464 6.57 -31.91 0.13
C PRO A 464 6.66 -32.04 -1.40
N ASN A 465 5.58 -31.73 -2.10
CA ASN A 465 5.51 -31.80 -3.57
C ASN A 465 5.47 -30.40 -4.18
N VAL A 466 6.60 -29.69 -4.12
CA VAL A 466 6.73 -28.40 -4.77
C VAL A 466 6.62 -28.57 -6.29
N PRO A 467 5.69 -27.87 -6.97
CA PRO A 467 5.62 -27.91 -8.42
C PRO A 467 6.95 -27.51 -9.06
N THR A 468 7.25 -28.12 -10.20
CA THR A 468 8.39 -27.71 -11.01
C THR A 468 8.20 -26.23 -11.40
N PRO A 469 9.18 -25.35 -11.12
CA PRO A 469 9.07 -23.96 -11.50
C PRO A 469 8.90 -23.78 -13.01
N THR A 470 8.21 -22.74 -13.40
CA THR A 470 8.14 -22.26 -14.78
C THR A 470 9.00 -21.00 -14.92
N PRO A 471 9.60 -20.73 -16.08
CA PRO A 471 9.63 -21.54 -17.32
C PRO A 471 10.41 -22.84 -17.16
N VAL A 472 10.24 -23.73 -18.15
CA VAL A 472 10.95 -25.02 -18.21
C VAL A 472 12.45 -24.83 -18.06
N GLY A 473 13.06 -25.65 -17.22
CA GLY A 473 14.47 -25.50 -16.88
C GLY A 473 15.02 -26.73 -16.17
N ARG A 474 16.12 -26.53 -15.44
CA ARG A 474 16.80 -27.57 -14.68
C ARG A 474 17.30 -27.03 -13.34
N ARG A 475 17.60 -27.93 -12.43
CA ARG A 475 18.36 -27.60 -11.21
C ARG A 475 19.81 -27.32 -11.57
N HIS A 476 20.39 -26.23 -11.05
CA HIS A 476 21.80 -25.94 -11.22
C HIS A 476 22.66 -26.89 -10.39
N ALA A 477 23.75 -27.41 -10.98
CA ALA A 477 24.60 -28.37 -10.29
C ALA A 477 25.25 -27.76 -9.02
N ASN A 478 25.63 -26.49 -9.07
CA ASN A 478 26.19 -25.76 -7.94
C ASN A 478 25.08 -25.00 -7.18
N GLY A 479 24.52 -25.60 -6.15
CA GLY A 479 23.53 -25.00 -5.25
C GLY A 479 22.10 -25.50 -5.39
N GLY A 480 21.72 -26.20 -6.48
CA GLY A 480 20.40 -26.85 -6.64
C GLY A 480 19.23 -25.93 -6.97
N GLY A 481 19.46 -24.65 -7.18
CA GLY A 481 18.44 -23.69 -7.56
C GLY A 481 17.95 -23.85 -9.00
N TRP A 482 16.83 -23.22 -9.32
CA TRP A 482 16.18 -23.37 -10.62
C TRP A 482 16.79 -22.46 -11.68
N VAL A 483 17.13 -23.02 -12.84
CA VAL A 483 17.64 -22.27 -14.00
C VAL A 483 16.79 -22.62 -15.21
N ALA A 484 16.11 -21.60 -15.75
CA ALA A 484 15.34 -21.75 -16.96
C ALA A 484 16.24 -22.04 -18.17
N ASN A 485 15.72 -22.76 -19.19
CA ASN A 485 16.50 -23.10 -20.38
C ASN A 485 16.93 -21.87 -21.21
N THR A 486 16.24 -20.76 -21.03
CA THR A 486 16.54 -19.46 -21.68
C THR A 486 17.60 -18.63 -20.95
N ALA A 487 17.98 -19.03 -19.73
CA ALA A 487 18.96 -18.33 -18.94
C ALA A 487 20.39 -18.86 -19.19
N ASN A 488 21.38 -17.95 -19.18
CA ASN A 488 22.78 -18.28 -19.32
C ASN A 488 23.46 -18.27 -17.95
N VAL A 489 23.76 -19.44 -17.38
CA VAL A 489 24.38 -19.56 -16.06
C VAL A 489 25.68 -20.34 -16.14
N ALA A 490 26.77 -19.71 -15.72
CA ALA A 490 28.07 -20.34 -15.67
C ALA A 490 28.09 -21.50 -14.65
N SER A 491 28.84 -22.56 -14.96
CA SER A 491 28.99 -23.72 -14.07
C SER A 491 29.64 -23.39 -12.73
N THR A 492 30.46 -22.33 -12.69
CA THR A 492 31.12 -21.81 -11.49
C THR A 492 30.20 -20.98 -10.61
N ALA A 493 29.13 -20.41 -11.19
CA ALA A 493 28.14 -19.63 -10.45
C ALA A 493 27.40 -20.51 -9.44
N TYR A 494 26.95 -19.92 -8.35
CA TYR A 494 26.12 -20.58 -7.36
C TYR A 494 24.65 -20.13 -7.49
N VAL A 495 23.73 -21.07 -7.60
CA VAL A 495 22.28 -20.78 -7.54
C VAL A 495 21.69 -21.59 -6.39
N GLY A 496 21.40 -20.95 -5.29
CA GLY A 496 20.92 -21.56 -4.06
C GLY A 496 19.58 -22.31 -4.23
N PRO A 497 19.25 -23.25 -3.35
CA PRO A 497 18.14 -24.21 -3.56
C PRO A 497 16.76 -23.58 -3.70
N ARG A 498 16.59 -22.35 -3.21
CA ARG A 498 15.35 -21.57 -3.33
C ARG A 498 15.45 -20.39 -4.30
N ALA A 499 16.65 -20.13 -4.82
CA ALA A 499 16.87 -19.09 -5.81
C ALA A 499 16.45 -19.55 -7.22
N ARG A 500 16.15 -18.59 -8.08
CA ARG A 500 15.70 -18.84 -9.45
C ARG A 500 16.38 -17.91 -10.44
N VAL A 501 16.79 -18.47 -11.56
CA VAL A 501 17.26 -17.69 -12.72
C VAL A 501 16.31 -18.01 -13.87
N LEU A 502 15.40 -17.10 -14.15
CA LEU A 502 14.33 -17.29 -15.13
C LEU A 502 14.71 -16.76 -16.52
N ALA A 503 15.60 -15.77 -16.55
CA ALA A 503 16.19 -15.22 -17.78
C ALA A 503 17.49 -14.48 -17.44
N GLY A 504 18.20 -13.96 -18.47
CA GLY A 504 19.42 -13.19 -18.30
C GLY A 504 20.67 -14.05 -18.09
N SER A 505 21.73 -13.46 -17.51
CA SER A 505 23.04 -14.09 -17.38
C SER A 505 23.56 -14.05 -15.94
N VAL A 506 24.08 -15.19 -15.45
CA VAL A 506 24.79 -15.28 -14.18
C VAL A 506 26.17 -15.87 -14.46
N LEU A 507 27.22 -15.04 -14.38
CA LEU A 507 28.55 -15.33 -14.92
C LEU A 507 29.61 -15.30 -13.83
N GLY A 508 30.75 -15.98 -14.10
CA GLY A 508 31.87 -16.05 -13.17
C GLY A 508 31.51 -16.84 -11.90
N ASN A 509 31.90 -16.29 -10.75
CA ASN A 509 31.63 -16.87 -9.44
C ASN A 509 30.42 -16.20 -8.76
N ALA A 510 29.55 -15.55 -9.54
CA ALA A 510 28.39 -14.86 -9.01
C ALA A 510 27.48 -15.80 -8.22
N ARG A 511 26.83 -15.26 -7.20
CA ARG A 511 26.04 -16.05 -6.26
C ARG A 511 24.60 -15.53 -6.20
N ILE A 512 23.65 -16.39 -6.50
CA ILE A 512 22.23 -16.13 -6.33
C ILE A 512 21.75 -16.97 -5.14
N ASP A 513 21.43 -16.34 -4.04
CA ASP A 513 21.09 -17.01 -2.78
C ASP A 513 19.73 -16.61 -2.22
N GLY A 514 19.37 -17.15 -1.06
CA GLY A 514 18.09 -16.92 -0.44
C GLY A 514 16.94 -17.31 -1.38
N ARG A 515 16.11 -16.36 -1.73
CA ARG A 515 15.00 -16.48 -2.67
C ARG A 515 15.12 -15.51 -3.84
N ALA A 516 16.29 -15.01 -4.08
CA ALA A 516 16.53 -14.09 -5.17
C ALA A 516 16.08 -14.69 -6.49
N THR A 517 15.48 -13.85 -7.32
CA THR A 517 14.97 -14.22 -8.64
C THR A 517 15.59 -13.32 -9.70
N VAL A 518 16.33 -13.91 -10.63
CA VAL A 518 16.85 -13.20 -11.80
C VAL A 518 15.85 -13.34 -12.93
N MET A 519 15.20 -12.24 -13.29
CA MET A 519 14.21 -12.13 -14.35
C MET A 519 14.83 -11.65 -15.67
N GLY A 520 16.08 -11.25 -15.65
CA GLY A 520 16.85 -10.72 -16.79
C GLY A 520 18.12 -10.03 -16.33
N GLY A 521 18.76 -9.27 -17.22
CA GLY A 521 19.99 -8.55 -16.91
C GLY A 521 21.19 -9.45 -16.67
N THR A 522 22.21 -8.94 -15.96
CA THR A 522 23.47 -9.64 -15.75
C THR A 522 23.91 -9.58 -14.30
N VAL A 523 24.31 -10.73 -13.75
CA VAL A 523 24.99 -10.88 -12.45
C VAL A 523 26.34 -11.52 -12.71
N GLN A 524 27.44 -10.86 -12.36
CA GLN A 524 28.78 -11.32 -12.77
C GLN A 524 29.87 -11.08 -11.73
N GLY A 525 31.05 -11.69 -11.96
CA GLY A 525 32.17 -11.59 -11.06
C GLY A 525 31.94 -12.40 -9.78
N ASN A 526 32.11 -11.76 -8.62
CA ASN A 526 31.82 -12.32 -7.30
C ASN A 526 30.54 -11.66 -6.70
N ALA A 527 29.70 -11.07 -7.52
CA ALA A 527 28.50 -10.38 -7.04
C ALA A 527 27.51 -11.36 -6.37
N VAL A 528 26.78 -10.88 -5.39
CA VAL A 528 25.81 -11.66 -4.63
C VAL A 528 24.44 -11.02 -4.74
N LEU A 529 23.45 -11.79 -5.19
CA LEU A 529 22.04 -11.49 -4.97
C LEU A 529 21.51 -12.40 -3.87
N GLY A 530 20.98 -11.84 -2.83
CA GLY A 530 20.43 -12.57 -1.68
C GLY A 530 19.05 -12.09 -1.27
N GLY A 531 18.58 -12.52 -0.10
CA GLY A 531 17.27 -12.17 0.42
C GLY A 531 16.16 -12.61 -0.53
N ILE A 532 15.32 -11.67 -0.91
CA ILE A 532 14.21 -11.83 -1.85
C ILE A 532 14.36 -10.93 -3.08
N THR A 533 15.58 -10.53 -3.37
CA THR A 533 15.92 -9.64 -4.49
C THR A 533 15.35 -10.14 -5.81
N VAL A 534 14.66 -9.26 -6.54
CA VAL A 534 14.23 -9.49 -7.92
C VAL A 534 15.12 -8.66 -8.84
N TRP A 535 15.86 -9.34 -9.74
CA TRP A 535 16.80 -8.72 -10.66
C TRP A 535 16.22 -8.65 -12.06
N HIS A 536 16.10 -7.45 -12.61
CA HIS A 536 15.33 -7.17 -13.83
C HIS A 536 16.17 -7.09 -15.10
N PRO A 537 15.56 -7.20 -16.29
CA PRO A 537 16.21 -6.91 -17.56
C PRO A 537 16.82 -5.51 -17.58
N GLY A 538 17.99 -5.36 -18.21
CA GLY A 538 18.74 -4.10 -18.30
C GLY A 538 19.65 -3.81 -17.11
N ALA A 539 19.44 -4.42 -15.97
CA ALA A 539 20.29 -4.23 -14.79
C ALA A 539 21.54 -5.10 -14.81
N THR A 540 22.66 -4.54 -14.35
CA THR A 540 23.93 -5.28 -14.17
C THR A 540 24.47 -5.10 -12.76
N ILE A 541 24.92 -6.21 -12.16
CA ILE A 541 25.69 -6.20 -10.92
C ILE A 541 26.98 -7.00 -11.09
N GLY A 542 28.11 -6.43 -10.65
CA GLY A 542 29.42 -7.03 -10.82
C GLY A 542 30.41 -6.72 -9.71
N GLY A 543 31.64 -7.17 -9.88
CA GLY A 543 32.69 -7.04 -8.87
C GLY A 543 32.38 -7.87 -7.63
N ASN A 544 32.50 -7.25 -6.45
CA ASN A 544 32.13 -7.82 -5.14
C ASN A 544 30.85 -7.18 -4.58
N ALA A 545 30.02 -6.59 -5.44
CA ALA A 545 28.79 -5.93 -5.02
C ALA A 545 27.75 -6.93 -4.48
N GLN A 546 26.91 -6.49 -3.56
CA GLN A 546 25.89 -7.32 -2.93
C GLN A 546 24.54 -6.62 -2.95
N ALA A 547 23.49 -7.37 -3.26
CA ALA A 547 22.12 -6.92 -3.15
C ALA A 547 21.29 -7.93 -2.35
N ASN A 548 20.89 -7.54 -1.16
CA ASN A 548 20.00 -8.29 -0.27
C ASN A 548 18.71 -7.48 -0.08
N THR A 549 17.89 -7.45 -1.10
CA THR A 549 16.75 -6.53 -1.15
C THR A 549 15.46 -7.25 -1.41
N SER A 550 14.38 -6.53 -1.23
CA SER A 550 13.05 -6.91 -1.63
C SER A 550 12.80 -6.67 -3.12
N PHE A 551 13.35 -5.59 -3.67
CA PHE A 551 13.08 -5.20 -5.04
C PHE A 551 14.18 -4.32 -5.60
N MET A 552 14.64 -4.66 -6.81
CA MET A 552 15.53 -3.80 -7.58
C MET A 552 15.02 -3.75 -9.01
N GLY A 553 14.38 -2.67 -9.34
CA GLY A 553 13.77 -2.59 -10.63
C GLY A 553 14.26 -1.42 -11.43
N PRO A 554 14.94 -1.62 -12.57
CA PRO A 554 14.90 -0.58 -13.58
C PRO A 554 13.66 -0.66 -14.43
N GLY A 555 12.78 -1.60 -14.30
CA GLY A 555 11.51 -1.66 -15.04
C GLY A 555 11.52 -0.77 -16.29
N ALA A 556 10.59 0.14 -16.39
CA ALA A 556 10.54 1.16 -17.43
C ALA A 556 11.57 2.31 -17.25
N PHE A 557 12.34 2.30 -16.17
CA PHE A 557 13.25 3.41 -15.81
C PHE A 557 14.72 3.19 -16.20
N GLY A 558 15.03 2.21 -17.04
CA GLY A 558 16.32 2.07 -17.72
C GLY A 558 17.40 1.25 -17.02
N THR A 559 18.68 1.61 -17.23
CA THR A 559 19.82 0.76 -16.92
C THR A 559 20.40 1.10 -15.54
N VAL A 560 20.49 0.10 -14.67
CA VAL A 560 21.20 0.19 -13.38
C VAL A 560 22.45 -0.66 -13.45
N ASN A 561 23.62 -0.09 -13.13
CA ASN A 561 24.88 -0.80 -13.10
C ASN A 561 25.51 -0.69 -11.70
N ILE A 562 25.56 -1.77 -10.98
CA ILE A 562 26.14 -1.85 -9.65
C ILE A 562 27.47 -2.60 -9.73
N ALA A 563 28.51 -2.06 -9.14
CA ALA A 563 29.83 -2.66 -9.21
C ALA A 563 30.65 -2.48 -7.91
N GLY A 564 31.90 -2.88 -7.97
CA GLY A 564 32.86 -2.67 -6.89
C GLY A 564 32.47 -3.36 -5.59
N THR A 565 32.34 -2.60 -4.51
CA THR A 565 31.97 -3.07 -3.17
C THR A 565 30.60 -2.56 -2.71
N THR A 566 29.77 -2.10 -3.62
CA THR A 566 28.43 -1.58 -3.32
C THR A 566 27.58 -2.61 -2.59
N GLN A 567 26.88 -2.17 -1.56
CA GLN A 567 25.87 -2.96 -0.87
C GLN A 567 24.50 -2.30 -1.01
N VAL A 568 23.52 -3.08 -1.39
CA VAL A 568 22.14 -2.64 -1.53
C VAL A 568 21.27 -3.50 -0.62
N ARG A 569 20.48 -2.88 0.25
CA ARG A 569 19.75 -3.57 1.32
C ARG A 569 18.33 -3.08 1.47
N GLY A 570 17.45 -3.96 1.94
CA GLY A 570 16.08 -3.64 2.26
C GLY A 570 15.23 -3.29 1.05
N ASP A 571 14.21 -2.48 1.25
CA ASP A 571 13.27 -2.04 0.21
C ASP A 571 13.86 -0.85 -0.54
N ILE A 572 14.63 -1.12 -1.57
CA ILE A 572 15.30 -0.09 -2.34
C ILE A 572 14.86 -0.10 -3.80
N GLU A 573 14.71 1.09 -4.35
CA GLU A 573 14.58 1.34 -5.77
C GLU A 573 15.78 2.16 -6.23
N LEU A 574 16.57 1.63 -7.17
CA LEU A 574 17.61 2.37 -7.87
C LEU A 574 17.08 2.84 -9.21
N ARG A 575 17.15 4.14 -9.47
CA ARG A 575 16.67 4.72 -10.72
C ARG A 575 17.66 4.54 -11.86
N GLU A 576 17.13 4.73 -13.07
CA GLU A 576 17.88 4.75 -14.31
C GLU A 576 19.17 5.57 -14.20
N GLY A 577 20.25 5.03 -14.77
CA GLY A 577 21.54 5.67 -14.75
C GLY A 577 22.32 5.54 -13.45
N THR A 578 21.76 4.92 -12.41
CA THR A 578 22.48 4.70 -11.15
C THR A 578 23.64 3.72 -11.36
N THR A 579 24.85 4.16 -11.10
CA THR A 579 26.08 3.38 -11.33
C THR A 579 27.01 3.38 -10.11
N PRO A 580 26.58 2.92 -8.92
CA PRO A 580 27.41 2.93 -7.73
C PRO A 580 28.52 1.89 -7.80
N THR A 581 29.69 2.25 -7.32
CA THR A 581 30.83 1.36 -7.20
C THR A 581 31.23 1.07 -5.75
N GLN A 582 30.65 1.80 -4.81
CA GLN A 582 30.87 1.65 -3.36
C GLN A 582 29.70 2.25 -2.58
N GLY A 583 29.64 1.97 -1.29
CA GLY A 583 28.62 2.50 -0.39
C GLY A 583 27.51 1.53 -0.05
N VAL A 584 26.66 1.92 0.88
CA VAL A 584 25.51 1.14 1.35
C VAL A 584 24.24 1.94 1.07
N PHE A 585 23.32 1.33 0.35
CA PHE A 585 22.11 1.96 -0.15
C PHE A 585 20.88 1.34 0.51
N TYR A 586 19.98 2.21 0.96
CA TYR A 586 18.67 1.86 1.51
C TYR A 586 17.60 2.78 0.91
N GLY A 587 16.38 2.29 0.80
CA GLY A 587 15.26 3.12 0.37
C GLY A 587 15.38 3.59 -1.08
N TYR A 588 15.14 4.87 -1.31
CA TYR A 588 15.21 5.50 -2.62
C TYR A 588 16.55 6.19 -2.84
N ALA A 589 17.22 5.95 -3.96
CA ALA A 589 18.49 6.54 -4.30
C ALA A 589 18.42 7.32 -5.62
N ASP A 590 18.91 8.56 -5.58
CA ASP A 590 19.12 9.38 -6.77
C ASP A 590 20.42 8.98 -7.47
N ALA A 591 20.36 8.80 -8.78
CA ALA A 591 21.51 8.38 -9.59
C ALA A 591 22.67 9.38 -9.59
N GLN A 592 22.38 10.66 -9.48
CA GLN A 592 23.35 11.74 -9.66
C GLN A 592 24.05 12.10 -8.36
N THR A 593 23.32 12.19 -7.27
CA THR A 593 23.85 12.70 -6.00
C THR A 593 24.35 11.63 -5.07
N MET A 594 24.01 10.37 -5.31
CA MET A 594 24.29 9.25 -4.39
C MET A 594 23.75 9.50 -2.98
N ARG A 595 22.71 10.31 -2.89
CA ARG A 595 21.98 10.63 -1.68
C ARG A 595 20.55 10.16 -1.80
N ASN A 596 19.95 9.80 -0.68
CA ASN A 596 18.52 9.64 -0.63
C ASN A 596 17.87 11.03 -0.80
N PRO A 597 17.15 11.31 -1.89
CA PRO A 597 16.58 12.63 -2.14
C PRO A 597 15.52 13.02 -1.11
N GLU A 598 14.89 12.07 -0.45
CA GLU A 598 13.87 12.32 0.56
C GLU A 598 14.47 12.79 1.88
N PHE A 599 15.67 12.34 2.24
CA PHE A 599 16.26 12.58 3.57
C PHE A 599 17.59 13.33 3.52
N GLY A 600 18.16 13.58 2.35
CA GLY A 600 19.49 14.15 2.21
C GLY A 600 20.64 13.30 2.81
N ALA A 601 20.34 12.07 3.24
CA ALA A 601 21.31 11.17 3.84
C ALA A 601 22.37 10.71 2.82
N ASP A 602 23.63 10.71 3.22
CA ASP A 602 24.71 10.15 2.40
C ASP A 602 24.62 8.62 2.42
N LEU A 603 24.16 8.05 1.31
CA LEU A 603 23.92 6.61 1.18
C LEU A 603 25.22 5.77 1.10
N ARG A 604 26.39 6.41 1.06
CA ARG A 604 27.68 5.73 1.19
C ARG A 604 27.98 5.31 2.63
N GLN A 605 27.23 5.83 3.60
CA GLN A 605 27.36 5.46 5.01
C GLN A 605 26.38 4.33 5.34
N ALA A 606 26.85 3.37 6.13
CA ALA A 606 25.98 2.29 6.61
C ALA A 606 24.93 2.86 7.58
N VAL A 607 23.67 2.57 7.31
CA VAL A 607 22.55 2.96 8.17
C VAL A 607 21.95 1.69 8.78
N PRO A 608 22.11 1.47 10.10
CA PRO A 608 21.54 0.31 10.76
C PRO A 608 20.03 0.44 10.94
N GLU A 609 19.31 -0.68 10.91
CA GLU A 609 17.88 -0.73 11.19
C GLU A 609 17.60 -0.55 12.68
N ILE A 610 16.50 0.12 13.03
CA ILE A 610 16.12 0.35 14.45
C ILE A 610 15.57 -0.90 15.12
N THR A 611 15.05 -1.85 14.38
CA THR A 611 14.56 -3.12 14.93
C THR A 611 15.69 -4.13 14.97
N ALA A 612 16.04 -4.61 16.16
CA ALA A 612 17.04 -5.68 16.29
C ALA A 612 16.53 -6.95 15.60
N ARG A 613 17.40 -7.56 14.81
CA ARG A 613 17.10 -8.85 14.22
C ARG A 613 17.02 -9.91 15.33
N PRO A 614 15.90 -10.65 15.48
CA PRO A 614 15.80 -11.66 16.52
C PRO A 614 16.86 -12.76 16.35
N ALA A 615 17.25 -13.39 17.44
CA ALA A 615 18.25 -14.46 17.41
C ALA A 615 17.83 -15.58 16.45
N GLY A 616 18.75 -15.97 15.56
CA GLY A 616 18.51 -17.02 14.56
C GLY A 616 17.76 -16.57 13.31
N TRP A 617 17.48 -15.29 13.16
CA TRP A 617 16.78 -14.73 11.98
C TRP A 617 17.75 -14.26 10.90
#